data_c258c21aed00131ea723fab3bb10ebb5
#
_entry.id   c258c21aed00131ea723fab3bb10ebb5
#
_cell.length_a   1.000
_cell.length_b   1.000
_cell.length_c   1.000
_cell.angle_alpha   90.00
_cell.angle_beta   90.00
_cell.angle_gamma   90.00
#
_symmetry.space_group_name_H-M   'P 1'
#
loop_
_entity.id
_entity.type
_entity.pdbx_description
1 polymer ?
#
loop_
_entity_poly.entity_id
_entity_poly.type
_entity_poly.pdbx_seq_one_letter_code
_entity_poly.pdbx_strand_id
1 'polypeptide(L)'
;MRPENTGLFCLKKSKESKGESMKHIKLWIVYILRFVCKGIYLIPVKKRRIYLSANRGTSLSCNPWYIFEYMREKYPGIFEYIWEYDKEAEPMDRVKYVKPHTAASIYYMLTSGIIISNDGIGSFIPKRKSQCFINTWHGGGAYKRVGGDTIPDPNDPEVKINRICGGQTDVFLSGCKKFTEVMHIAKAVPTDRFLECGMPRNDFLINGTDKDIKGKVYRYFGLDPEKKIVLFAPTYRGVEGNANFDLEIDVEGCLKALQDRFGGEWVFLMRKHHFVEHVKTDGCIDAGDYPDMQELLYTVDVFITDYSSTIWDYSLTKKPGFLFAPDFDKYEQERNFYSDPATWAFPIAKTNPELQRLIREYDDEESREKIRKHHELLGDTESGHASEIVCRKIIQFIKRQ
;
A
#
# COMPACT_ATOMS: atom_id res chain seq x y z
N MET A 1 -45.42 26.83 -17.94
CA MET A 1 -44.13 26.45 -18.50
C MET A 1 -43.07 27.26 -17.80
N ARG A 2 -42.25 26.63 -16.94
CA ARG A 2 -41.13 27.30 -16.23
C ARG A 2 -39.84 26.95 -16.94
N PRO A 3 -38.92 27.89 -17.21
CA PRO A 3 -37.60 27.62 -17.74
C PRO A 3 -36.59 27.51 -16.55
N GLU A 4 -36.45 26.34 -15.94
CA GLU A 4 -35.54 26.14 -14.79
C GLU A 4 -34.54 25.01 -15.06
N ASN A 5 -33.85 24.96 -16.20
CA ASN A 5 -32.78 23.96 -16.34
C ASN A 5 -31.55 24.40 -17.15
N THR A 6 -31.50 25.63 -17.62
CA THR A 6 -30.37 26.12 -18.43
C THR A 6 -29.17 26.60 -17.59
N GLY A 7 -29.38 27.07 -16.36
CA GLY A 7 -28.29 27.58 -15.51
C GLY A 7 -27.39 26.47 -14.92
N LEU A 8 -27.97 25.35 -14.52
CA LEU A 8 -27.23 24.22 -13.94
C LEU A 8 -26.34 23.49 -14.98
N PHE A 9 -26.86 23.42 -16.22
CA PHE A 9 -26.10 22.79 -17.36
C PHE A 9 -24.92 23.66 -17.79
N CYS A 10 -25.05 24.98 -17.74
CA CYS A 10 -23.98 25.94 -18.08
C CYS A 10 -22.88 25.95 -17.02
N LEU A 11 -23.25 25.86 -15.72
CA LEU A 11 -22.30 25.79 -14.60
C LEU A 11 -21.54 24.44 -14.57
N LYS A 12 -22.18 23.34 -14.94
CA LYS A 12 -21.52 22.02 -15.06
C LYS A 12 -20.51 22.03 -16.18
N LYS A 13 -20.88 22.49 -17.39
CA LYS A 13 -19.97 22.62 -18.54
C LYS A 13 -18.79 23.55 -18.26
N SER A 14 -18.97 24.65 -17.52
CA SER A 14 -17.87 25.57 -17.19
C SER A 14 -16.91 24.98 -16.14
N LYS A 15 -17.40 24.16 -15.20
CA LYS A 15 -16.55 23.42 -14.25
C LYS A 15 -15.76 22.29 -14.93
N GLU A 16 -16.38 21.55 -15.84
CA GLU A 16 -15.73 20.50 -16.64
C GLU A 16 -14.62 21.08 -17.54
N SER A 17 -14.90 22.16 -18.27
CA SER A 17 -13.90 22.82 -19.13
C SER A 17 -12.73 23.44 -18.33
N LYS A 18 -12.97 23.98 -17.13
CA LYS A 18 -11.90 24.43 -16.23
C LYS A 18 -11.06 23.26 -15.71
N GLY A 19 -11.68 22.14 -15.40
CA GLY A 19 -11.00 20.90 -14.97
C GLY A 19 -10.07 20.35 -16.06
N GLU A 20 -10.54 20.28 -17.30
CA GLU A 20 -9.72 19.84 -18.45
C GLU A 20 -8.55 20.79 -18.72
N SER A 21 -8.80 22.10 -18.70
CA SER A 21 -7.72 23.10 -18.87
C SER A 21 -6.64 22.95 -17.79
N MET A 22 -7.02 22.72 -16.54
CA MET A 22 -6.06 22.49 -15.45
C MET A 22 -5.20 21.23 -15.63
N LYS A 23 -5.79 20.14 -16.15
CA LYS A 23 -5.03 18.90 -16.44
C LYS A 23 -3.99 19.12 -17.54
N HIS A 24 -4.32 19.87 -18.59
CA HIS A 24 -3.37 20.23 -19.62
C HIS A 24 -2.23 21.12 -19.10
N ILE A 25 -2.54 22.11 -18.26
CA ILE A 25 -1.53 22.96 -17.60
C ILE A 25 -0.61 22.09 -16.74
N LYS A 26 -1.15 21.16 -15.94
CA LYS A 26 -0.37 20.22 -15.14
C LYS A 26 0.62 19.42 -16.00
N LEU A 27 0.19 18.90 -17.14
CA LEU A 27 1.05 18.16 -18.06
C LEU A 27 2.19 19.01 -18.59
N TRP A 28 1.93 20.27 -18.97
CA TRP A 28 2.97 21.21 -19.40
C TRP A 28 3.96 21.52 -18.28
N ILE A 29 3.47 21.75 -17.07
CA ILE A 29 4.33 21.95 -15.88
C ILE A 29 5.24 20.73 -15.68
N VAL A 30 4.73 19.51 -15.83
CA VAL A 30 5.54 18.29 -15.76
C VAL A 30 6.68 18.31 -16.77
N TYR A 31 6.43 18.69 -18.03
CA TYR A 31 7.49 18.75 -19.04
C TYR A 31 8.55 19.83 -18.75
N ILE A 32 8.12 21.02 -18.30
CA ILE A 32 9.02 22.10 -17.93
C ILE A 32 9.92 21.70 -16.75
N LEU A 33 9.32 21.16 -15.68
CA LEU A 33 10.08 20.71 -14.51
C LEU A 33 11.04 19.57 -14.85
N ARG A 34 10.64 18.63 -15.69
CA ARG A 34 11.55 17.58 -16.20
C ARG A 34 12.73 18.16 -16.95
N PHE A 35 12.52 19.20 -17.75
CA PHE A 35 13.60 19.87 -18.47
C PHE A 35 14.56 20.56 -17.50
N VAL A 36 14.05 21.30 -16.52
CA VAL A 36 14.85 21.97 -15.48
C VAL A 36 15.65 20.95 -14.66
N CYS A 37 15.02 19.86 -14.23
CA CYS A 37 15.68 18.81 -13.47
C CYS A 37 16.83 18.13 -14.23
N LYS A 38 16.82 18.14 -15.57
CA LYS A 38 17.95 17.63 -16.38
C LYS A 38 19.24 18.42 -16.18
N GLY A 39 19.20 19.66 -15.67
CA GLY A 39 20.39 20.39 -15.28
C GLY A 39 21.26 19.65 -14.27
N ILE A 40 20.63 18.84 -13.37
CA ILE A 40 21.36 18.00 -12.40
C ILE A 40 22.14 16.86 -13.09
N TYR A 41 21.89 16.56 -14.36
CA TYR A 41 22.60 15.50 -15.09
C TYR A 41 24.11 15.76 -15.28
N LEU A 42 24.56 16.99 -15.09
CA LEU A 42 25.98 17.32 -15.03
C LEU A 42 26.70 16.70 -13.81
N ILE A 43 25.93 16.36 -12.75
CA ILE A 43 26.46 15.73 -11.54
C ILE A 43 26.43 14.21 -11.74
N PRO A 44 27.54 13.48 -11.52
CA PRO A 44 27.57 12.04 -11.71
C PRO A 44 26.66 11.29 -10.73
N VAL A 45 26.10 10.18 -11.19
CA VAL A 45 25.30 9.27 -10.37
C VAL A 45 26.23 8.48 -9.46
N LYS A 46 25.93 8.43 -8.16
CA LYS A 46 26.63 7.59 -7.18
C LYS A 46 26.05 6.18 -7.19
N LYS A 47 26.73 5.22 -7.81
CA LYS A 47 26.24 3.85 -8.04
C LYS A 47 25.81 3.12 -6.77
N ARG A 48 26.51 3.35 -5.62
CA ARG A 48 26.24 2.70 -4.32
C ARG A 48 25.37 3.55 -3.39
N ARG A 49 24.71 4.59 -3.90
CA ARG A 49 23.72 5.35 -3.15
C ARG A 49 22.34 4.84 -3.50
N ILE A 50 21.55 4.52 -2.47
CA ILE A 50 20.18 4.07 -2.56
C ILE A 50 19.27 5.16 -1.99
N TYR A 51 18.35 5.65 -2.79
CA TYR A 51 17.29 6.56 -2.37
C TYR A 51 16.04 5.73 -2.07
N LEU A 52 15.46 5.92 -0.89
CA LEU A 52 14.30 5.19 -0.40
C LEU A 52 13.17 6.17 -0.05
N SER A 53 11.95 5.81 -0.44
CA SER A 53 10.73 6.53 -0.10
C SER A 53 9.59 5.55 0.15
N ALA A 54 8.91 5.70 1.29
CA ALA A 54 7.71 4.95 1.62
C ALA A 54 6.58 5.91 1.94
N ASN A 55 5.39 5.65 1.34
CA ASN A 55 4.18 6.45 1.55
C ASN A 55 4.45 7.95 1.33
N ARG A 56 5.13 8.29 0.23
CA ARG A 56 5.53 9.67 -0.14
C ARG A 56 6.39 10.38 0.93
N GLY A 57 7.21 9.63 1.64
CA GLY A 57 8.09 10.16 2.68
C GLY A 57 7.44 10.37 4.05
N THR A 58 6.24 9.83 4.29
CA THR A 58 5.54 9.98 5.58
C THR A 58 5.85 8.86 6.58
N SER A 59 6.52 7.79 6.14
CA SER A 59 6.82 6.64 7.01
C SER A 59 8.13 5.95 6.67
N LEU A 60 8.73 5.29 7.67
CA LEU A 60 9.83 4.34 7.54
C LEU A 60 9.23 2.93 7.69
N SER A 61 8.57 2.44 6.63
CA SER A 61 7.81 1.19 6.66
C SER A 61 7.63 0.58 5.28
N CYS A 62 6.77 -0.42 5.17
CA CYS A 62 6.38 -1.08 3.94
C CYS A 62 7.58 -1.72 3.19
N ASN A 63 7.40 -2.15 1.94
CA ASN A 63 8.42 -2.84 1.16
C ASN A 63 9.81 -2.15 1.13
N PRO A 64 9.92 -0.81 0.98
CA PRO A 64 11.22 -0.14 1.02
C PRO A 64 11.99 -0.35 2.32
N TRP A 65 11.28 -0.41 3.47
CA TRP A 65 11.90 -0.64 4.77
C TRP A 65 12.49 -2.05 4.90
N TYR A 66 11.75 -3.07 4.50
CA TYR A 66 12.22 -4.46 4.58
C TYR A 66 13.39 -4.75 3.62
N ILE A 67 13.39 -4.13 2.42
CA ILE A 67 14.56 -4.17 1.53
C ILE A 67 15.76 -3.48 2.19
N PHE A 68 15.56 -2.32 2.82
CA PHE A 68 16.61 -1.58 3.49
C PHE A 68 17.20 -2.36 4.67
N GLU A 69 16.38 -2.95 5.55
CA GLU A 69 16.86 -3.79 6.66
C GLU A 69 17.68 -4.96 6.14
N TYR A 70 17.16 -5.69 5.14
CA TYR A 70 17.88 -6.80 4.53
C TYR A 70 19.22 -6.37 3.92
N MET A 71 19.25 -5.25 3.21
CA MET A 71 20.49 -4.71 2.62
C MET A 71 21.53 -4.34 3.68
N ARG A 72 21.09 -3.72 4.79
CA ARG A 72 22.00 -3.37 5.89
C ARG A 72 22.60 -4.60 6.56
N GLU A 73 21.79 -5.62 6.76
CA GLU A 73 22.23 -6.87 7.40
C GLU A 73 23.20 -7.66 6.52
N LYS A 74 22.87 -7.86 5.26
CA LYS A 74 23.65 -8.71 4.35
C LYS A 74 24.83 -8.01 3.67
N TYR A 75 24.80 -6.67 3.59
CA TYR A 75 25.84 -5.88 2.93
C TYR A 75 26.30 -4.69 3.78
N PRO A 76 26.77 -4.94 5.03
CA PRO A 76 27.12 -3.88 5.95
C PRO A 76 28.22 -2.97 5.40
N GLY A 77 28.07 -1.66 5.56
CA GLY A 77 29.06 -0.67 5.17
C GLY A 77 29.25 -0.43 3.67
N ILE A 78 28.51 -1.12 2.78
CA ILE A 78 28.71 -1.03 1.32
C ILE A 78 27.95 0.15 0.72
N PHE A 79 26.75 0.47 1.23
CA PHE A 79 25.82 1.43 0.66
C PHE A 79 25.70 2.71 1.47
N GLU A 80 25.39 3.81 0.78
CA GLU A 80 24.90 5.07 1.35
C GLU A 80 23.39 5.11 1.13
N TYR A 81 22.61 5.33 2.19
CA TYR A 81 21.15 5.36 2.13
C TYR A 81 20.64 6.78 2.31
N ILE A 82 19.71 7.17 1.45
CA ILE A 82 18.98 8.43 1.57
C ILE A 82 17.52 8.09 1.75
N TRP A 83 16.99 8.36 2.94
CA TRP A 83 15.57 8.18 3.23
C TRP A 83 14.82 9.50 3.07
N GLU A 84 13.81 9.49 2.21
CA GLU A 84 12.83 10.56 2.16
C GLU A 84 11.87 10.39 3.34
N TYR A 85 11.89 11.37 4.28
CA TYR A 85 11.11 11.30 5.50
C TYR A 85 10.80 12.71 6.02
N ASP A 86 9.52 12.96 6.36
CA ASP A 86 9.03 14.30 6.74
C ASP A 86 9.14 14.60 8.23
N LYS A 87 9.34 13.57 9.07
CA LYS A 87 9.47 13.69 10.52
C LYS A 87 10.93 13.57 10.96
N GLU A 88 11.16 13.77 12.26
CA GLU A 88 12.44 13.44 12.88
C GLU A 88 12.58 11.93 13.03
N ALA A 89 13.79 11.43 12.87
CA ALA A 89 14.13 10.03 13.04
C ALA A 89 15.46 9.88 13.76
N GLU A 90 15.60 8.80 14.51
CA GLU A 90 16.86 8.45 15.14
C GLU A 90 17.98 8.29 14.11
N PRO A 91 19.18 8.82 14.38
CA PRO A 91 20.32 8.69 13.51
C PRO A 91 20.69 7.20 13.29
N MET A 92 20.89 6.81 12.04
CA MET A 92 21.39 5.49 11.68
C MET A 92 22.67 5.59 10.87
N ASP A 93 23.60 4.65 11.09
CA ASP A 93 24.85 4.64 10.33
C ASP A 93 24.61 4.59 8.82
N ARG A 94 25.32 5.46 8.07
CA ARG A 94 25.21 5.65 6.61
C ARG A 94 23.83 6.00 6.09
N VAL A 95 22.91 6.46 6.94
CA VAL A 95 21.58 6.93 6.56
C VAL A 95 21.51 8.45 6.69
N LYS A 96 21.04 9.09 5.63
CA LYS A 96 20.69 10.50 5.62
C LYS A 96 19.20 10.66 5.36
N TYR A 97 18.54 11.45 6.18
CA TYR A 97 17.13 11.80 5.99
C TYR A 97 17.00 13.11 5.21
N VAL A 98 16.04 13.15 4.29
CA VAL A 98 15.69 14.33 3.50
C VAL A 98 14.18 14.52 3.49
N LYS A 99 13.74 15.77 3.66
CA LYS A 99 12.29 16.08 3.63
C LYS A 99 11.75 15.95 2.19
N PRO A 100 10.54 15.39 2.02
CA PRO A 100 9.85 15.32 0.73
C PRO A 100 9.70 16.69 0.07
N HIS A 101 9.65 16.70 -1.25
CA HIS A 101 9.41 17.90 -2.06
C HIS A 101 10.42 19.04 -1.88
N THR A 102 11.62 18.78 -1.38
CA THR A 102 12.71 19.74 -1.25
C THR A 102 13.71 19.61 -2.39
N ALA A 103 14.51 20.67 -2.62
CA ALA A 103 15.62 20.60 -3.56
C ALA A 103 16.62 19.49 -3.21
N ALA A 104 16.79 19.21 -1.90
CA ALA A 104 17.64 18.12 -1.42
C ALA A 104 17.08 16.75 -1.83
N SER A 105 15.76 16.49 -1.68
CA SER A 105 15.15 15.22 -2.09
C SER A 105 15.31 15.01 -3.61
N ILE A 106 15.06 16.03 -4.41
CA ILE A 106 15.24 15.98 -5.88
C ILE A 106 16.72 15.70 -6.25
N TYR A 107 17.66 16.42 -5.61
CA TYR A 107 19.08 16.21 -5.83
C TYR A 107 19.51 14.78 -5.52
N TYR A 108 19.16 14.27 -4.35
CA TYR A 108 19.53 12.91 -3.96
C TYR A 108 18.85 11.86 -4.81
N MET A 109 17.57 12.04 -5.15
CA MET A 109 16.86 11.13 -6.05
C MET A 109 17.54 11.06 -7.43
N LEU A 110 17.92 12.20 -8.03
CA LEU A 110 18.55 12.27 -9.35
C LEU A 110 20.04 11.88 -9.37
N THR A 111 20.69 11.77 -8.21
CA THR A 111 22.11 11.40 -8.09
C THR A 111 22.35 10.04 -7.42
N SER A 112 21.31 9.33 -7.00
CA SER A 112 21.39 7.97 -6.46
C SER A 112 21.36 6.94 -7.60
N GLY A 113 22.17 5.90 -7.51
CA GLY A 113 22.22 4.81 -8.49
C GLY A 113 20.96 3.94 -8.46
N ILE A 114 20.39 3.76 -7.27
CA ILE A 114 19.17 2.99 -7.04
C ILE A 114 18.13 3.89 -6.41
N ILE A 115 16.89 3.78 -6.88
CA ILE A 115 15.71 4.41 -6.29
C ILE A 115 14.72 3.31 -5.94
N ILE A 116 14.22 3.30 -4.72
CA ILE A 116 13.21 2.34 -4.24
C ILE A 116 12.04 3.13 -3.66
N SER A 117 10.85 2.93 -4.20
CA SER A 117 9.65 3.60 -3.70
C SER A 117 8.42 2.71 -3.83
N ASN A 118 7.46 2.83 -2.90
CA ASN A 118 6.19 2.12 -2.95
C ASN A 118 5.04 2.94 -3.57
N ASP A 119 5.26 4.21 -3.87
CA ASP A 119 4.29 5.11 -4.53
C ASP A 119 4.73 5.56 -5.93
N GLY A 120 5.93 5.18 -6.35
CA GLY A 120 6.54 5.67 -7.56
C GLY A 120 7.42 6.91 -7.30
N ILE A 121 7.95 7.48 -8.39
CA ILE A 121 8.67 8.76 -8.37
C ILE A 121 7.80 9.83 -9.01
N GLY A 122 7.94 11.07 -8.56
CA GLY A 122 7.16 12.19 -9.10
C GLY A 122 7.26 12.28 -10.63
N SER A 123 6.16 12.52 -11.31
CA SER A 123 6.10 12.60 -12.78
C SER A 123 7.08 13.62 -13.37
N PHE A 124 7.41 14.67 -12.61
CA PHE A 124 8.37 15.71 -12.99
C PHE A 124 9.84 15.31 -12.82
N ILE A 125 10.14 14.17 -12.17
CA ILE A 125 11.51 13.66 -12.00
C ILE A 125 11.91 12.86 -13.24
N PRO A 126 12.92 13.28 -14.02
CA PRO A 126 13.41 12.52 -15.17
C PRO A 126 14.48 11.52 -14.72
N LYS A 127 14.11 10.26 -14.48
CA LYS A 127 15.09 9.21 -14.15
C LYS A 127 16.14 9.06 -15.26
N ARG A 128 17.41 8.92 -14.89
CA ARG A 128 18.51 8.70 -15.83
C ARG A 128 18.62 7.22 -16.25
N LYS A 129 19.20 6.96 -17.44
CA LYS A 129 19.47 5.58 -17.90
C LYS A 129 20.46 4.83 -16.99
N SER A 130 21.37 5.54 -16.31
CA SER A 130 22.33 5.00 -15.35
C SER A 130 21.75 4.77 -13.96
N GLN A 131 20.45 4.95 -13.74
CA GLN A 131 19.76 4.68 -12.49
C GLN A 131 18.83 3.50 -12.66
N CYS A 132 18.66 2.67 -11.60
CA CYS A 132 17.62 1.66 -11.50
C CYS A 132 16.51 2.16 -10.58
N PHE A 133 15.30 2.23 -11.08
CA PHE A 133 14.11 2.50 -10.27
C PHE A 133 13.30 1.23 -10.03
N ILE A 134 13.19 0.85 -8.76
CA ILE A 134 12.40 -0.27 -8.28
C ILE A 134 11.12 0.29 -7.65
N ASN A 135 10.00 0.08 -8.31
CA ASN A 135 8.69 0.37 -7.76
C ASN A 135 8.19 -0.87 -7.02
N THR A 136 8.12 -0.78 -5.71
CA THR A 136 7.71 -1.93 -4.89
C THR A 136 6.20 -2.02 -4.73
N TRP A 137 5.47 -0.95 -5.08
CA TRP A 137 4.07 -0.80 -4.75
C TRP A 137 3.80 -1.06 -3.25
N HIS A 138 2.53 -1.10 -2.88
CA HIS A 138 2.09 -1.27 -1.47
C HIS A 138 0.91 -2.26 -1.35
N GLY A 139 0.79 -3.20 -2.27
CA GLY A 139 -0.22 -4.27 -2.25
C GLY A 139 0.20 -5.41 -3.16
N GLY A 140 0.03 -6.66 -2.74
CA GLY A 140 0.41 -7.87 -3.49
C GLY A 140 -0.71 -8.45 -4.34
N GLY A 141 -1.97 -8.30 -3.91
CA GLY A 141 -3.15 -8.82 -4.58
C GLY A 141 -3.85 -7.81 -5.50
N ALA A 142 -4.71 -8.31 -6.38
CA ALA A 142 -5.44 -7.53 -7.38
C ALA A 142 -6.92 -7.37 -6.98
N TYR A 143 -7.24 -6.33 -6.24
CA TYR A 143 -8.60 -6.09 -5.73
C TYR A 143 -9.27 -4.88 -6.40
N LYS A 144 -8.96 -3.68 -5.98
CA LYS A 144 -9.55 -2.42 -6.47
C LYS A 144 -8.92 -1.94 -7.76
N ARG A 145 -9.70 -1.35 -8.67
CA ARG A 145 -9.15 -0.66 -9.83
C ARG A 145 -8.33 0.56 -9.44
N VAL A 146 -7.21 0.78 -10.13
CA VAL A 146 -6.25 1.85 -9.85
C VAL A 146 -5.69 2.47 -11.13
N GLY A 147 -5.08 3.64 -11.00
CA GLY A 147 -4.32 4.28 -12.07
C GLY A 147 -5.12 4.55 -13.33
N GLY A 148 -4.59 4.17 -14.49
CA GLY A 148 -5.23 4.39 -15.79
C GLY A 148 -6.60 3.75 -15.94
N ASP A 149 -6.86 2.63 -15.25
CA ASP A 149 -8.14 1.92 -15.29
C ASP A 149 -9.29 2.67 -14.60
N THR A 150 -8.98 3.72 -13.86
CA THR A 150 -9.96 4.63 -13.25
C THR A 150 -10.22 5.89 -14.09
N ILE A 151 -9.55 6.04 -15.23
CA ILE A 151 -9.67 7.20 -16.13
C ILE A 151 -10.47 6.77 -17.38
N PRO A 152 -11.71 7.24 -17.53
CA PRO A 152 -12.57 6.80 -18.63
C PRO A 152 -12.10 7.25 -20.03
N ASP A 153 -11.50 8.46 -20.13
CA ASP A 153 -11.02 9.00 -21.40
C ASP A 153 -9.55 8.66 -21.65
N PRO A 154 -9.21 7.86 -22.66
CA PRO A 154 -7.83 7.53 -23.00
C PRO A 154 -6.97 8.73 -23.44
N ASN A 155 -7.61 9.85 -23.81
CA ASN A 155 -6.94 11.09 -24.21
C ASN A 155 -6.69 12.04 -23.03
N ASP A 156 -7.20 11.73 -21.84
CA ASP A 156 -7.00 12.55 -20.64
C ASP A 156 -5.48 12.77 -20.39
N PRO A 157 -5.05 14.01 -20.12
CA PRO A 157 -3.65 14.30 -19.80
C PRO A 157 -3.06 13.46 -18.66
N GLU A 158 -3.89 13.00 -17.71
CA GLU A 158 -3.44 12.10 -16.64
C GLU A 158 -2.99 10.73 -17.17
N VAL A 159 -3.56 10.24 -18.29
CA VAL A 159 -3.09 9.01 -18.95
C VAL A 159 -1.66 9.19 -19.47
N LYS A 160 -1.33 10.38 -20.02
CA LYS A 160 0.03 10.70 -20.45
C LYS A 160 1.00 10.76 -19.29
N ILE A 161 0.57 11.38 -18.17
CA ILE A 161 1.36 11.42 -16.93
C ILE A 161 1.62 10.01 -16.39
N ASN A 162 0.58 9.16 -16.38
CA ASN A 162 0.70 7.76 -15.97
C ASN A 162 1.71 6.98 -16.83
N ARG A 163 1.69 7.17 -18.16
CA ARG A 163 2.67 6.58 -19.09
C ARG A 163 4.10 7.08 -18.82
N ILE A 164 4.28 8.37 -18.49
CA ILE A 164 5.57 8.92 -18.11
C ILE A 164 6.08 8.21 -16.84
N CYS A 165 5.25 8.05 -15.82
CA CYS A 165 5.62 7.40 -14.56
C CYS A 165 5.94 5.92 -14.77
N GLY A 166 5.08 5.17 -15.45
CA GLY A 166 5.28 3.75 -15.73
C GLY A 166 6.53 3.48 -16.56
N GLY A 167 6.75 4.31 -17.59
CA GLY A 167 7.93 4.20 -18.46
C GLY A 167 9.28 4.43 -17.75
N GLN A 168 9.28 5.02 -16.55
CA GLN A 168 10.49 5.21 -15.74
C GLN A 168 10.82 4.03 -14.83
N THR A 169 9.89 3.11 -14.60
CA THR A 169 10.08 1.94 -13.75
C THR A 169 10.96 0.91 -14.46
N ASP A 170 12.03 0.47 -13.84
CA ASP A 170 12.91 -0.61 -14.35
C ASP A 170 12.51 -1.96 -13.77
N VAL A 171 12.05 -1.98 -12.52
CA VAL A 171 11.54 -3.17 -11.83
C VAL A 171 10.26 -2.80 -11.10
N PHE A 172 9.19 -3.55 -11.32
CA PHE A 172 7.94 -3.45 -10.58
C PHE A 172 7.67 -4.77 -9.85
N LEU A 173 7.54 -4.74 -8.51
CA LEU A 173 7.32 -5.96 -7.75
C LEU A 173 5.87 -6.44 -7.89
N SER A 174 5.68 -7.74 -7.89
CA SER A 174 4.38 -8.38 -7.98
C SER A 174 4.25 -9.54 -7.00
N GLY A 175 3.11 -9.61 -6.30
CA GLY A 175 2.75 -10.69 -5.39
C GLY A 175 1.97 -11.82 -6.06
N CYS A 176 1.39 -11.59 -7.26
CA CYS A 176 0.66 -12.62 -8.00
C CYS A 176 0.57 -12.28 -9.49
N LYS A 177 0.32 -13.31 -10.32
CA LYS A 177 0.17 -13.14 -11.79
C LYS A 177 -0.95 -12.18 -12.17
N LYS A 178 -2.09 -12.28 -11.49
CA LYS A 178 -3.22 -11.37 -11.74
C LYS A 178 -2.86 -9.92 -11.46
N PHE A 179 -2.06 -9.66 -10.44
CA PHE A 179 -1.55 -8.32 -10.14
C PHE A 179 -0.65 -7.80 -11.27
N THR A 180 0.27 -8.64 -11.81
CA THR A 180 1.08 -8.30 -12.98
C THR A 180 0.21 -7.89 -14.18
N GLU A 181 -0.80 -8.70 -14.52
CA GLU A 181 -1.71 -8.46 -15.64
C GLU A 181 -2.43 -7.10 -15.53
N VAL A 182 -3.02 -6.81 -14.38
CA VAL A 182 -3.79 -5.58 -14.22
C VAL A 182 -2.90 -4.35 -14.07
N MET A 183 -1.78 -4.46 -13.35
CA MET A 183 -0.89 -3.31 -13.11
C MET A 183 -0.08 -2.93 -14.33
N HIS A 184 0.22 -3.87 -15.24
CA HIS A 184 0.79 -3.57 -16.54
C HIS A 184 -0.02 -2.50 -17.28
N ILE A 185 -1.33 -2.63 -17.31
CA ILE A 185 -2.25 -1.69 -17.97
C ILE A 185 -2.44 -0.45 -17.09
N ALA A 186 -2.85 -0.67 -15.83
CA ALA A 186 -3.23 0.41 -14.90
C ALA A 186 -2.10 1.40 -14.62
N LYS A 187 -0.84 0.96 -14.62
CA LYS A 187 0.34 1.80 -14.36
C LYS A 187 1.19 2.06 -15.60
N ALA A 188 0.78 1.53 -16.75
CA ALA A 188 1.51 1.65 -18.01
C ALA A 188 2.99 1.21 -17.91
N VAL A 189 3.25 0.15 -17.15
CA VAL A 189 4.57 -0.45 -16.98
C VAL A 189 4.73 -1.62 -17.96
N PRO A 190 5.81 -1.71 -18.76
CA PRO A 190 6.06 -2.86 -19.64
C PRO A 190 6.08 -4.19 -18.86
N THR A 191 5.53 -5.26 -19.45
CA THR A 191 5.38 -6.56 -18.78
C THR A 191 6.71 -7.20 -18.41
N ASP A 192 7.76 -6.99 -19.22
CA ASP A 192 9.12 -7.49 -18.99
C ASP A 192 9.83 -6.86 -17.76
N ARG A 193 9.22 -5.85 -17.17
CA ARG A 193 9.74 -5.17 -15.97
C ARG A 193 9.13 -5.66 -14.67
N PHE A 194 8.14 -6.52 -14.72
CA PHE A 194 7.59 -7.12 -13.52
C PHE A 194 8.52 -8.20 -12.96
N LEU A 195 8.72 -8.14 -11.64
CA LEU A 195 9.43 -9.14 -10.88
C LEU A 195 8.43 -9.85 -9.96
N GLU A 196 8.00 -11.01 -10.39
CA GLU A 196 7.06 -11.87 -9.66
C GLU A 196 7.81 -12.64 -8.57
N CYS A 197 8.01 -12.01 -7.41
CA CYS A 197 8.79 -12.57 -6.30
C CYS A 197 8.08 -12.46 -4.96
N GLY A 198 6.89 -11.87 -4.93
CA GLY A 198 6.22 -11.50 -3.70
C GLY A 198 6.62 -10.10 -3.22
N MET A 199 6.13 -9.75 -2.03
CA MET A 199 6.35 -8.46 -1.41
C MET A 199 7.34 -8.58 -0.25
N PRO A 200 8.45 -7.81 -0.23
CA PRO A 200 9.46 -7.85 0.83
C PRO A 200 8.90 -7.77 2.26
N ARG A 201 7.86 -6.97 2.46
CA ARG A 201 7.20 -6.83 3.75
C ARG A 201 6.47 -8.08 4.23
N ASN A 202 6.18 -9.01 3.31
CA ASN A 202 5.47 -10.25 3.62
C ASN A 202 6.39 -11.42 3.95
N ASP A 203 7.70 -11.29 3.74
CA ASP A 203 8.65 -12.38 3.94
C ASP A 203 8.52 -13.02 5.32
N PHE A 204 8.43 -12.21 6.39
CA PHE A 204 8.32 -12.75 7.74
C PHE A 204 6.90 -13.21 8.13
N LEU A 205 5.86 -12.75 7.43
CA LEU A 205 4.50 -13.29 7.60
C LEU A 205 4.43 -14.75 7.16
N ILE A 206 5.25 -15.13 6.18
CA ILE A 206 5.32 -16.47 5.61
C ILE A 206 6.28 -17.35 6.42
N ASN A 207 7.48 -16.85 6.68
CA ASN A 207 8.59 -17.64 7.26
C ASN A 207 8.63 -17.60 8.79
N GLY A 208 7.87 -16.70 9.42
CA GLY A 208 8.10 -16.35 10.81
C GLY A 208 9.33 -15.46 11.01
N THR A 209 9.67 -15.20 12.25
CA THR A 209 10.80 -14.36 12.62
C THR A 209 11.30 -14.69 14.03
N ASP A 210 12.62 -14.57 14.26
CA ASP A 210 13.24 -14.69 15.57
C ASP A 210 13.07 -13.41 16.43
N LYS A 211 12.61 -12.31 15.83
CA LYS A 211 12.34 -11.05 16.53
C LYS A 211 11.08 -11.19 17.40
N ASP A 212 11.12 -10.66 18.63
CA ASP A 212 9.96 -10.60 19.53
C ASP A 212 8.94 -9.53 19.08
N ILE A 213 8.36 -9.73 17.89
CA ILE A 213 7.37 -8.79 17.32
C ILE A 213 6.09 -8.78 18.17
N LYS A 214 5.60 -9.95 18.58
CA LYS A 214 4.40 -10.05 19.40
C LYS A 214 4.58 -9.28 20.70
N GLY A 215 5.66 -9.53 21.44
CA GLY A 215 5.96 -8.80 22.68
C GLY A 215 6.14 -7.30 22.46
N LYS A 216 6.73 -6.86 21.34
CA LYS A 216 6.84 -5.45 20.97
C LYS A 216 5.46 -4.79 20.84
N VAL A 217 4.53 -5.42 20.12
CA VAL A 217 3.15 -4.92 19.92
C VAL A 217 2.41 -4.86 21.26
N TYR A 218 2.48 -5.93 22.06
CA TYR A 218 1.82 -5.97 23.36
C TYR A 218 2.33 -4.89 24.31
N ARG A 219 3.66 -4.68 24.37
CA ARG A 219 4.26 -3.59 25.18
C ARG A 219 3.86 -2.21 24.70
N TYR A 220 3.78 -2.00 23.38
CA TYR A 220 3.40 -0.71 22.81
C TYR A 220 1.99 -0.27 23.25
N PHE A 221 1.04 -1.22 23.26
CA PHE A 221 -0.34 -0.94 23.66
C PHE A 221 -0.61 -1.17 25.15
N GLY A 222 0.38 -1.61 25.94
CA GLY A 222 0.21 -1.93 27.36
C GLY A 222 -0.75 -3.10 27.61
N LEU A 223 -0.73 -4.10 26.72
CA LEU A 223 -1.65 -5.25 26.77
C LEU A 223 -1.09 -6.37 27.63
N ASP A 224 -2.02 -7.08 28.31
CA ASP A 224 -1.73 -8.36 28.94
C ASP A 224 -1.41 -9.42 27.87
N PRO A 225 -0.28 -10.14 27.96
CA PRO A 225 0.12 -11.17 27.00
C PRO A 225 -0.86 -12.32 26.81
N GLU A 226 -1.73 -12.57 27.81
CA GLU A 226 -2.76 -13.63 27.75
C GLU A 226 -3.99 -13.23 26.92
N LYS A 227 -4.19 -11.94 26.66
CA LYS A 227 -5.32 -11.46 25.85
C LYS A 227 -5.10 -11.70 24.37
N LYS A 228 -6.15 -12.05 23.67
CA LYS A 228 -6.19 -12.16 22.22
C LYS A 228 -6.50 -10.80 21.59
N ILE A 229 -6.03 -10.59 20.39
CA ILE A 229 -6.20 -9.31 19.69
C ILE A 229 -7.02 -9.50 18.42
N VAL A 230 -8.08 -8.69 18.26
CA VAL A 230 -8.73 -8.46 16.97
C VAL A 230 -8.36 -7.07 16.47
N LEU A 231 -7.98 -6.96 15.21
CA LEU A 231 -7.68 -5.69 14.53
C LEU A 231 -8.74 -5.39 13.48
N PHE A 232 -9.36 -4.21 13.58
CA PHE A 232 -10.19 -3.65 12.52
C PHE A 232 -9.44 -2.53 11.82
N ALA A 233 -9.17 -2.71 10.51
CA ALA A 233 -8.43 -1.73 9.71
C ALA A 233 -9.15 -1.47 8.37
N PRO A 234 -10.21 -0.66 8.35
CA PRO A 234 -10.96 -0.35 7.16
C PRO A 234 -10.22 0.63 6.23
N THR A 235 -10.57 0.57 4.93
CA THR A 235 -10.09 1.51 3.92
C THR A 235 -10.74 2.89 4.12
N TYR A 236 -9.99 3.91 3.77
CA TYR A 236 -10.47 5.29 3.72
C TYR A 236 -11.66 5.46 2.76
N ARG A 237 -12.66 6.25 3.20
CA ARG A 237 -13.81 6.70 2.39
C ARG A 237 -13.74 8.22 2.20
N GLY A 238 -14.02 8.68 0.98
CA GLY A 238 -14.06 10.11 0.66
C GLY A 238 -12.90 10.61 -0.20
N VAL A 239 -12.90 11.91 -0.47
CA VAL A 239 -11.82 12.63 -1.16
C VAL A 239 -10.91 13.23 -0.08
N GLU A 240 -9.62 13.37 -0.37
CA GLU A 240 -8.64 13.99 0.53
C GLU A 240 -9.20 15.30 1.14
N GLY A 241 -9.39 15.37 2.46
CA GLY A 241 -9.97 16.51 3.18
C GLY A 241 -11.48 16.46 3.52
N ASN A 242 -12.21 15.41 3.07
CA ASN A 242 -13.64 15.23 3.40
C ASN A 242 -13.93 13.74 3.68
N ALA A 243 -13.31 13.21 4.72
CA ALA A 243 -13.45 11.82 5.14
C ALA A 243 -14.69 11.65 6.03
N ASN A 244 -15.76 11.11 5.47
CA ASN A 244 -16.83 10.56 6.29
C ASN A 244 -16.50 9.09 6.60
N PHE A 245 -16.26 8.80 7.87
CA PHE A 245 -16.08 7.44 8.36
C PHE A 245 -17.40 7.00 9.00
N ASP A 246 -18.33 6.51 8.16
CA ASP A 246 -19.66 6.05 8.58
C ASP A 246 -19.71 4.51 8.77
N LEU A 247 -18.57 3.87 9.05
CA LEU A 247 -18.54 2.43 9.33
C LEU A 247 -18.69 2.19 10.83
N GLU A 248 -19.92 2.07 11.30
CA GLU A 248 -20.24 1.71 12.68
C GLU A 248 -20.15 0.19 12.86
N ILE A 249 -18.99 -0.29 13.32
CA ILE A 249 -18.81 -1.66 13.77
C ILE A 249 -19.28 -1.79 15.22
N ASP A 250 -20.10 -2.80 15.51
CA ASP A 250 -20.51 -3.16 16.86
C ASP A 250 -19.36 -3.90 17.58
N VAL A 251 -18.55 -3.14 18.30
CA VAL A 251 -17.37 -3.66 19.01
C VAL A 251 -17.76 -4.68 20.06
N GLU A 252 -18.77 -4.41 20.89
CA GLU A 252 -19.20 -5.30 21.96
C GLU A 252 -19.73 -6.62 21.41
N GLY A 253 -20.59 -6.57 20.39
CA GLY A 253 -21.13 -7.74 19.72
C GLY A 253 -20.04 -8.57 19.03
N CYS A 254 -19.03 -7.92 18.44
CA CYS A 254 -17.86 -8.60 17.86
C CYS A 254 -17.03 -9.30 18.92
N LEU A 255 -16.69 -8.63 20.02
CA LEU A 255 -15.92 -9.22 21.14
C LEU A 255 -16.62 -10.42 21.72
N LYS A 256 -17.96 -10.35 21.91
CA LYS A 256 -18.75 -11.49 22.37
C LYS A 256 -18.72 -12.64 21.37
N ALA A 257 -18.89 -12.39 20.08
CA ALA A 257 -18.84 -13.43 19.06
C ALA A 257 -17.46 -14.12 19.00
N LEU A 258 -16.36 -13.34 19.16
CA LEU A 258 -15.01 -13.85 19.22
C LEU A 258 -14.79 -14.73 20.47
N GLN A 259 -15.29 -14.29 21.62
CA GLN A 259 -15.22 -15.06 22.86
C GLN A 259 -16.02 -16.36 22.75
N ASP A 260 -17.24 -16.31 22.19
CA ASP A 260 -18.10 -17.48 21.98
C ASP A 260 -17.40 -18.53 21.10
N ARG A 261 -16.71 -18.11 20.05
CA ARG A 261 -16.08 -19.03 19.07
C ARG A 261 -14.69 -19.49 19.46
N PHE A 262 -13.84 -18.57 19.92
CA PHE A 262 -12.41 -18.83 20.13
C PHE A 262 -12.00 -18.86 21.61
N GLY A 263 -12.91 -18.52 22.54
CA GLY A 263 -12.61 -18.43 23.98
C GLY A 263 -11.60 -17.33 24.33
N GLY A 264 -11.30 -17.19 25.61
CA GLY A 264 -10.34 -16.22 26.14
C GLY A 264 -10.87 -14.80 26.21
N GLU A 265 -10.01 -13.87 26.67
CA GLU A 265 -10.29 -12.44 26.72
C GLU A 265 -9.73 -11.76 25.48
N TRP A 266 -10.47 -10.78 24.95
CA TRP A 266 -10.14 -10.12 23.71
C TRP A 266 -9.96 -8.63 23.87
N VAL A 267 -9.03 -8.06 23.09
CA VAL A 267 -8.84 -6.62 22.93
C VAL A 267 -9.13 -6.25 21.49
N PHE A 268 -9.89 -5.17 21.30
CA PHE A 268 -10.23 -4.64 20.00
C PHE A 268 -9.29 -3.49 19.66
N LEU A 269 -8.42 -3.67 18.66
CA LEU A 269 -7.61 -2.61 18.07
C LEU A 269 -8.33 -2.05 16.84
N MET A 270 -8.35 -0.72 16.71
CA MET A 270 -8.89 -0.05 15.54
C MET A 270 -7.79 0.78 14.89
N ARG A 271 -7.46 0.47 13.62
CA ARG A 271 -6.50 1.24 12.84
C ARG A 271 -7.22 2.04 11.77
N LYS A 272 -7.53 3.30 12.07
CA LYS A 272 -8.09 4.24 11.11
C LYS A 272 -7.00 4.77 10.17
N HIS A 273 -7.39 5.19 8.96
CA HIS A 273 -6.47 5.86 8.07
C HIS A 273 -6.11 7.25 8.64
N HIS A 274 -4.87 7.68 8.53
CA HIS A 274 -4.34 8.93 9.08
C HIS A 274 -5.04 10.23 8.60
N PHE A 275 -5.96 10.15 7.65
CA PHE A 275 -6.82 11.26 7.21
C PHE A 275 -8.14 11.37 7.97
N VAL A 276 -8.41 10.48 8.93
CA VAL A 276 -9.63 10.50 9.74
C VAL A 276 -9.27 11.02 11.12
N GLU A 277 -9.82 12.19 11.51
CA GLU A 277 -9.67 12.71 12.86
C GLU A 277 -10.19 11.71 13.90
N HIS A 278 -9.58 11.74 15.11
CA HIS A 278 -9.81 10.81 16.21
C HIS A 278 -11.30 10.73 16.62
N VAL A 279 -12.03 9.83 15.99
CA VAL A 279 -13.32 9.40 16.51
C VAL A 279 -13.05 8.36 17.59
N LYS A 280 -13.27 8.72 18.85
CA LYS A 280 -13.27 7.74 19.95
C LYS A 280 -14.39 6.76 19.69
N THR A 281 -14.04 5.51 19.44
CA THR A 281 -15.01 4.42 19.42
C THR A 281 -14.92 3.74 20.77
N ASP A 282 -15.99 3.74 21.51
CA ASP A 282 -16.01 3.13 22.85
C ASP A 282 -15.63 1.66 22.78
N GLY A 283 -14.82 1.20 23.70
CA GLY A 283 -14.40 -0.20 23.82
C GLY A 283 -13.25 -0.64 22.89
N CYS A 284 -12.60 0.27 22.15
CA CYS A 284 -11.41 -0.07 21.33
C CYS A 284 -10.20 0.79 21.65
N ILE A 285 -9.01 0.26 21.33
CA ILE A 285 -7.72 0.95 21.39
C ILE A 285 -7.35 1.43 20.00
N ASP A 286 -6.97 2.70 19.88
CA ASP A 286 -6.48 3.26 18.60
C ASP A 286 -5.09 2.72 18.25
N ALA A 287 -4.98 2.09 17.09
CA ALA A 287 -3.75 1.57 16.53
C ALA A 287 -3.23 2.38 15.32
N GLY A 288 -3.79 3.59 15.09
CA GLY A 288 -3.43 4.46 13.98
C GLY A 288 -1.94 4.82 13.96
N ASP A 289 -1.38 5.13 15.13
CA ASP A 289 0.01 5.57 15.29
C ASP A 289 1.04 4.43 15.35
N TYR A 290 0.62 3.15 15.37
CA TYR A 290 1.58 2.05 15.33
C TYR A 290 2.32 2.06 13.99
N PRO A 291 3.67 2.07 13.97
CA PRO A 291 4.42 2.41 12.75
C PRO A 291 4.33 1.36 11.63
N ASP A 292 4.20 0.07 11.96
CA ASP A 292 4.27 -1.01 10.99
C ASP A 292 3.02 -1.89 10.98
N MET A 293 2.32 -1.89 9.84
CA MET A 293 1.12 -2.69 9.65
C MET A 293 1.41 -4.20 9.65
N GLN A 294 2.56 -4.61 9.11
CA GLN A 294 2.92 -6.03 9.02
C GLN A 294 3.17 -6.63 10.41
N GLU A 295 3.76 -5.87 11.33
CA GLU A 295 3.93 -6.30 12.72
C GLU A 295 2.57 -6.50 13.42
N LEU A 296 1.59 -5.64 13.12
CA LEU A 296 0.22 -5.84 13.60
C LEU A 296 -0.39 -7.11 13.00
N LEU A 297 -0.35 -7.28 11.67
CA LEU A 297 -0.89 -8.45 10.98
C LEU A 297 -0.27 -9.75 11.48
N TYR A 298 1.04 -9.74 11.77
CA TYR A 298 1.73 -10.90 12.35
C TYR A 298 1.22 -11.24 13.76
N THR A 299 0.94 -10.21 14.56
CA THR A 299 0.62 -10.35 15.98
C THR A 299 -0.83 -10.71 16.24
N VAL A 300 -1.78 -10.10 15.53
CA VAL A 300 -3.20 -10.24 15.83
C VAL A 300 -3.72 -11.65 15.55
N ASP A 301 -4.72 -12.06 16.34
CA ASP A 301 -5.33 -13.39 16.23
C ASP A 301 -6.47 -13.39 15.20
N VAL A 302 -7.17 -12.26 15.05
CA VAL A 302 -8.26 -12.07 14.06
C VAL A 302 -8.11 -10.73 13.39
N PHE A 303 -8.35 -10.67 12.08
CA PHE A 303 -8.31 -9.45 11.29
C PHE A 303 -9.66 -9.16 10.64
N ILE A 304 -10.13 -7.94 10.79
CA ILE A 304 -11.33 -7.43 10.12
C ILE A 304 -10.92 -6.25 9.26
N THR A 305 -11.32 -6.26 8.02
CA THR A 305 -11.09 -5.15 7.08
C THR A 305 -12.26 -5.03 6.11
N ASP A 306 -12.11 -4.29 5.02
CA ASP A 306 -13.13 -4.16 3.97
C ASP A 306 -12.54 -4.49 2.58
N TYR A 307 -12.28 -3.48 1.75
CA TYR A 307 -11.74 -3.63 0.39
C TYR A 307 -10.22 -3.40 0.34
N SER A 308 -9.54 -3.48 1.47
CA SER A 308 -8.11 -3.19 1.58
C SER A 308 -7.25 -4.27 0.91
N SER A 309 -6.14 -3.84 0.30
CA SER A 309 -5.11 -4.79 -0.19
C SER A 309 -4.42 -5.58 0.93
N THR A 310 -4.62 -5.21 2.19
CA THR A 310 -4.17 -5.99 3.35
C THR A 310 -4.83 -7.36 3.47
N ILE A 311 -5.95 -7.60 2.74
CA ILE A 311 -6.54 -8.93 2.55
C ILE A 311 -5.47 -9.91 2.06
N TRP A 312 -4.68 -9.50 1.05
CA TRP A 312 -3.60 -10.32 0.51
C TRP A 312 -2.56 -10.64 1.57
N ASP A 313 -2.02 -9.61 2.22
CA ASP A 313 -0.94 -9.76 3.20
C ASP A 313 -1.38 -10.65 4.38
N TYR A 314 -2.57 -10.39 4.95
CA TYR A 314 -3.04 -11.17 6.09
C TYR A 314 -3.38 -12.62 5.74
N SER A 315 -3.88 -12.89 4.53
CA SER A 315 -4.20 -14.24 4.09
C SER A 315 -2.97 -15.17 4.09
N LEU A 316 -1.75 -14.61 3.95
CA LEU A 316 -0.49 -15.37 4.05
C LEU A 316 -0.26 -15.94 5.46
N THR A 317 -0.84 -15.34 6.49
CA THR A 317 -0.76 -15.86 7.87
C THR A 317 -1.66 -17.06 8.11
N LYS A 318 -2.65 -17.30 7.24
CA LYS A 318 -3.68 -18.34 7.34
C LYS A 318 -4.52 -18.26 8.63
N LYS A 319 -4.53 -17.10 9.30
CA LYS A 319 -5.32 -16.81 10.50
C LYS A 319 -6.75 -16.38 10.12
N PRO A 320 -7.71 -16.42 11.08
CA PRO A 320 -9.08 -15.98 10.86
C PRO A 320 -9.18 -14.53 10.39
N GLY A 321 -9.88 -14.31 9.29
CA GLY A 321 -10.13 -12.98 8.74
C GLY A 321 -11.57 -12.82 8.25
N PHE A 322 -12.08 -11.58 8.33
CA PHE A 322 -13.43 -11.23 7.91
C PHE A 322 -13.43 -9.89 7.18
N LEU A 323 -14.36 -9.72 6.25
CA LEU A 323 -14.59 -8.45 5.56
C LEU A 323 -15.88 -7.82 6.06
N PHE A 324 -15.80 -6.62 6.60
CA PHE A 324 -16.95 -5.84 7.02
C PHE A 324 -17.16 -4.68 6.06
N ALA A 325 -18.19 -4.77 5.24
CA ALA A 325 -18.41 -3.89 4.09
C ALA A 325 -19.89 -3.47 3.97
N PRO A 326 -20.44 -2.67 4.90
CA PRO A 326 -21.85 -2.27 4.88
C PRO A 326 -22.22 -1.38 3.67
N ASP A 327 -21.25 -0.73 3.06
CA ASP A 327 -21.40 0.09 1.86
C ASP A 327 -21.05 -0.64 0.55
N PHE A 328 -21.02 -1.99 0.56
CA PHE A 328 -20.53 -2.83 -0.54
C PHE A 328 -21.15 -2.46 -1.89
N ASP A 329 -22.46 -2.40 -1.98
CA ASP A 329 -23.17 -2.18 -3.25
C ASP A 329 -22.86 -0.79 -3.85
N LYS A 330 -22.70 0.22 -2.99
CA LYS A 330 -22.30 1.58 -3.41
C LYS A 330 -20.84 1.60 -3.87
N TYR A 331 -19.94 0.97 -3.12
CA TYR A 331 -18.51 0.96 -3.44
C TYR A 331 -18.22 0.22 -4.75
N GLU A 332 -18.92 -0.90 -5.01
CA GLU A 332 -18.82 -1.65 -6.26
C GLU A 332 -19.20 -0.77 -7.47
N GLN A 333 -20.30 -0.02 -7.36
CA GLN A 333 -20.74 0.90 -8.43
C GLN A 333 -19.76 2.06 -8.67
N GLU A 334 -19.15 2.59 -7.62
CA GLU A 334 -18.27 3.76 -7.72
C GLU A 334 -16.85 3.43 -8.18
N ARG A 335 -16.27 2.31 -7.73
CA ARG A 335 -14.86 1.98 -7.95
C ARG A 335 -14.59 0.72 -8.72
N ASN A 336 -15.48 -0.26 -8.62
CA ASN A 336 -15.33 -1.57 -9.25
C ASN A 336 -14.05 -2.34 -8.82
N PHE A 337 -14.01 -3.63 -9.10
CA PHE A 337 -12.94 -4.54 -8.69
C PHE A 337 -12.29 -5.24 -9.89
N TYR A 338 -11.06 -5.72 -9.72
CA TYR A 338 -10.36 -6.58 -10.70
C TYR A 338 -10.74 -8.05 -10.58
N SER A 339 -11.23 -8.47 -9.42
CA SER A 339 -11.66 -9.85 -9.14
C SER A 339 -13.00 -9.84 -8.42
N ASP A 340 -13.78 -10.92 -8.61
CA ASP A 340 -15.06 -11.10 -7.92
C ASP A 340 -14.84 -11.20 -6.40
N PRO A 341 -15.44 -10.30 -5.59
CA PRO A 341 -15.31 -10.32 -4.15
C PRO A 341 -15.74 -11.63 -3.48
N ALA A 342 -16.66 -12.40 -4.09
CA ALA A 342 -17.05 -13.70 -3.61
C ALA A 342 -15.88 -14.72 -3.59
N THR A 343 -14.86 -14.49 -4.43
CA THR A 343 -13.65 -15.33 -4.51
C THR A 343 -12.53 -14.90 -3.58
N TRP A 344 -12.70 -13.82 -2.82
CA TRP A 344 -11.65 -13.31 -1.94
C TRP A 344 -11.41 -14.25 -0.75
N ALA A 345 -10.24 -14.11 -0.15
CA ALA A 345 -9.75 -14.98 0.91
C ALA A 345 -10.68 -15.08 2.13
N PHE A 346 -11.42 -14.01 2.44
CA PHE A 346 -12.25 -13.92 3.63
C PHE A 346 -13.72 -13.68 3.29
N PRO A 347 -14.66 -14.18 4.15
CA PRO A 347 -16.08 -13.95 3.95
C PRO A 347 -16.46 -12.50 4.19
N ILE A 348 -17.48 -12.01 3.45
CA ILE A 348 -17.96 -10.63 3.51
C ILE A 348 -19.24 -10.57 4.31
N ALA A 349 -19.29 -9.65 5.29
CA ALA A 349 -20.47 -9.23 6.03
C ALA A 349 -20.88 -7.81 5.65
N LYS A 350 -22.15 -7.59 5.37
CA LYS A 350 -22.72 -6.26 5.07
C LYS A 350 -23.41 -5.64 6.29
N THR A 351 -23.59 -6.38 7.37
CA THR A 351 -24.20 -5.92 8.62
C THR A 351 -23.47 -6.45 9.83
N ASN A 352 -23.60 -5.79 10.98
CA ASN A 352 -23.04 -6.27 12.25
C ASN A 352 -23.55 -7.66 12.66
N PRO A 353 -24.88 -7.98 12.60
CA PRO A 353 -25.36 -9.32 12.88
C PRO A 353 -24.76 -10.39 11.96
N GLU A 354 -24.55 -10.07 10.68
CA GLU A 354 -23.90 -10.98 9.73
C GLU A 354 -22.44 -11.23 10.08
N LEU A 355 -21.68 -10.18 10.43
CA LEU A 355 -20.29 -10.31 10.86
C LEU A 355 -20.19 -11.20 12.12
N GLN A 356 -21.02 -10.95 13.12
CA GLN A 356 -21.06 -11.73 14.35
C GLN A 356 -21.44 -13.19 14.09
N ARG A 357 -22.36 -13.46 13.16
CA ARG A 357 -22.72 -14.82 12.73
C ARG A 357 -21.53 -15.52 12.07
N LEU A 358 -20.87 -14.88 11.10
CA LEU A 358 -19.69 -15.41 10.41
C LEU A 358 -18.53 -15.71 11.38
N ILE A 359 -18.36 -14.90 12.41
CA ILE A 359 -17.35 -15.15 13.47
C ILE A 359 -17.73 -16.42 14.27
N ARG A 360 -18.98 -16.58 14.69
CA ARG A 360 -19.42 -17.76 15.47
C ARG A 360 -19.39 -19.05 14.66
N GLU A 361 -19.70 -18.97 13.38
CA GLU A 361 -19.73 -20.09 12.44
C GLU A 361 -18.35 -20.37 11.80
N TYR A 362 -17.29 -19.64 12.19
CA TYR A 362 -15.96 -19.81 11.60
C TYR A 362 -15.48 -21.25 11.67
N ASP A 363 -15.08 -21.80 10.53
CA ASP A 363 -14.42 -23.10 10.39
C ASP A 363 -13.00 -22.92 9.85
N ASP A 364 -12.02 -23.51 10.54
CA ASP A 364 -10.59 -23.32 10.22
C ASP A 364 -10.20 -24.02 8.90
N GLU A 365 -10.77 -25.21 8.64
CA GLU A 365 -10.46 -25.99 7.44
C GLU A 365 -11.07 -25.32 6.19
N GLU A 366 -12.34 -24.92 6.28
CA GLU A 366 -13.03 -24.21 5.20
C GLU A 366 -12.33 -22.87 4.89
N SER A 367 -11.94 -22.11 5.93
CA SER A 367 -11.24 -20.86 5.79
C SER A 367 -9.88 -21.02 5.09
N ARG A 368 -9.08 -22.01 5.51
CA ARG A 368 -7.79 -22.33 4.88
C ARG A 368 -7.95 -22.75 3.43
N GLU A 369 -8.97 -23.53 3.13
CA GLU A 369 -9.26 -23.95 1.75
C GLU A 369 -9.70 -22.76 0.88
N LYS A 370 -10.48 -21.82 1.43
CA LYS A 370 -10.87 -20.59 0.73
C LYS A 370 -9.65 -19.70 0.45
N ILE A 371 -8.76 -19.54 1.43
CA ILE A 371 -7.49 -18.82 1.25
C ILE A 371 -6.66 -19.48 0.15
N ARG A 372 -6.48 -20.79 0.19
CA ARG A 372 -5.72 -21.55 -0.81
C ARG A 372 -6.27 -21.33 -2.21
N LYS A 373 -7.60 -21.49 -2.40
CA LYS A 373 -8.26 -21.26 -3.70
C LYS A 373 -8.09 -19.84 -4.18
N HIS A 374 -8.17 -18.85 -3.28
CA HIS A 374 -7.93 -17.45 -3.63
C HIS A 374 -6.52 -17.22 -4.16
N HIS A 375 -5.50 -17.73 -3.47
CA HIS A 375 -4.11 -17.63 -3.89
C HIS A 375 -3.85 -18.32 -5.23
N GLU A 376 -4.40 -19.52 -5.42
CA GLU A 376 -4.31 -20.25 -6.70
C GLU A 376 -4.98 -19.49 -7.85
N LEU A 377 -6.18 -18.94 -7.62
CA LEU A 377 -6.91 -18.17 -8.63
C LEU A 377 -6.16 -16.94 -9.09
N LEU A 378 -5.48 -16.24 -8.19
CA LEU A 378 -4.68 -15.05 -8.52
C LEU A 378 -3.28 -15.40 -9.03
N GLY A 379 -2.85 -16.64 -8.92
CA GLY A 379 -1.51 -17.11 -9.32
C GLY A 379 -0.43 -16.54 -8.42
N ASP A 380 -0.49 -16.91 -7.14
CA ASP A 380 0.41 -16.49 -6.06
C ASP A 380 1.89 -16.67 -6.43
N THR A 381 2.71 -15.66 -6.12
CA THR A 381 4.16 -15.64 -6.29
C THR A 381 4.90 -15.23 -5.00
N GLU A 382 4.19 -15.21 -3.87
CA GLU A 382 4.78 -14.88 -2.58
C GLU A 382 5.72 -16.01 -2.13
N SER A 383 7.00 -15.74 -2.19
CA SER A 383 8.04 -16.75 -1.96
C SER A 383 8.57 -16.77 -0.51
N GLY A 384 8.30 -15.74 0.28
CA GLY A 384 8.97 -15.52 1.56
C GLY A 384 10.44 -15.08 1.43
N HIS A 385 10.91 -14.82 0.22
CA HIS A 385 12.30 -14.44 -0.08
C HIS A 385 12.39 -13.19 -0.97
N ALA A 386 11.33 -12.38 -1.01
CA ALA A 386 11.25 -11.23 -1.89
C ALA A 386 12.36 -10.20 -1.60
N SER A 387 12.67 -9.93 -0.33
CA SER A 387 13.78 -9.05 0.07
C SER A 387 15.11 -9.51 -0.51
N GLU A 388 15.42 -10.78 -0.42
CA GLU A 388 16.64 -11.38 -0.96
C GLU A 388 16.70 -11.27 -2.48
N ILE A 389 15.62 -11.62 -3.18
CA ILE A 389 15.53 -11.58 -4.64
C ILE A 389 15.72 -10.15 -5.16
N VAL A 390 15.07 -9.17 -4.55
CA VAL A 390 15.22 -7.74 -4.89
C VAL A 390 16.65 -7.28 -4.64
N CYS A 391 17.26 -7.63 -3.51
CA CYS A 391 18.63 -7.26 -3.19
C CYS A 391 19.64 -7.88 -4.16
N ARG A 392 19.48 -9.14 -4.56
CA ARG A 392 20.28 -9.74 -5.63
C ARG A 392 20.17 -8.97 -6.95
N LYS A 393 18.97 -8.51 -7.31
CA LYS A 393 18.74 -7.71 -8.52
C LYS A 393 19.48 -6.37 -8.44
N ILE A 394 19.46 -5.69 -7.28
CA ILE A 394 20.21 -4.46 -7.03
C ILE A 394 21.73 -4.70 -7.23
N ILE A 395 22.29 -5.75 -6.62
CA ILE A 395 23.70 -6.08 -6.76
C ILE A 395 24.08 -6.39 -8.21
N GLN A 396 23.24 -7.13 -8.92
CA GLN A 396 23.47 -7.43 -10.36
C GLN A 396 23.48 -6.15 -11.20
N PHE A 397 22.57 -5.21 -10.94
CA PHE A 397 22.53 -3.93 -11.66
C PHE A 397 23.83 -3.13 -11.44
N ILE A 398 24.29 -3.04 -10.19
CA ILE A 398 25.51 -2.30 -9.85
C ILE A 398 26.77 -2.90 -10.52
N LYS A 399 26.83 -4.23 -10.59
CA LYS A 399 27.96 -4.94 -11.24
C LYS A 399 28.03 -4.74 -12.77
N ARG A 400 26.89 -4.42 -13.41
CA ARG A 400 26.82 -4.19 -14.87
C ARG A 400 27.19 -2.75 -15.29
N GLN A 401 27.30 -1.83 -14.34
CA GLN A 401 27.73 -0.44 -14.55
C GLN A 401 29.22 -0.22 -14.32
#